data_1e567b4514f0bd4559d9b9327ec0a28e
#
_entry.id   1e567b4514f0bd4559d9b9327ec0a28e
#
_cell.length_a   1.000
_cell.length_b   1.000
_cell.length_c   1.000
_cell.angle_alpha   90.00
_cell.angle_beta   90.00
_cell.angle_gamma   90.00
#
_symmetry.space_group_name_H-M   'P 1'
#
loop_
_entity.id
_entity.type
_entity.pdbx_description
1 polymer ?
#
loop_
_entity_poly.entity_id
_entity_poly.type
_entity_poly.pdbx_seq_one_letter_code
_entity_poly.pdbx_strand_id
1 'polypeptide(L)'
;IEGDRFIPEYYSDGVLAISGHTREEFQALVARDAMDIIYEPDRERVLSAARAAVISGEVLDISYRMRHRDGNIIWIHLNGRRMGPLSDKMSFYAVFTGMSEEARLFQSIASKTVDSIYVISKENYDLLYANEMKGPFANGQRSLGQKCYQALHGNMSPCSDCVMKRCQADGKDNSMMLTSQGRVFNARFCETDWNGIPAY
;
A
#
# COMPACT_ATOMS: atom_id res chain seq x y z
N ILE A 1 9.17 18.82 9.22
CA ILE A 1 8.14 19.65 8.53
C ILE A 1 8.26 21.04 9.12
N GLU A 2 8.41 22.04 8.30
CA GLU A 2 8.48 23.44 8.69
C GLU A 2 7.36 24.23 7.98
N GLY A 3 6.32 24.56 8.72
CA GLY A 3 5.10 25.13 8.13
C GLY A 3 4.49 24.16 7.11
N ASP A 4 4.37 24.61 5.87
CA ASP A 4 3.80 23.81 4.76
C ASP A 4 4.84 23.01 3.96
N ARG A 5 6.13 23.06 4.33
CA ARG A 5 7.23 22.44 3.60
C ARG A 5 7.74 21.18 4.27
N PHE A 6 8.03 20.19 3.45
CA PHE A 6 8.64 18.94 3.88
C PHE A 6 10.15 18.99 3.59
N ILE A 7 10.93 19.36 4.59
CA ILE A 7 12.40 19.48 4.49
C ILE A 7 13.00 18.18 4.99
N PRO A 8 13.73 17.42 4.15
CA PRO A 8 14.38 16.18 4.57
C PRO A 8 15.55 16.48 5.52
N GLU A 9 15.51 15.94 6.74
CA GLU A 9 16.63 15.97 7.68
C GLU A 9 17.59 14.80 7.45
N TYR A 10 17.03 13.66 7.02
CA TYR A 10 17.78 12.43 6.75
C TYR A 10 17.16 11.66 5.59
N TYR A 11 17.98 11.04 4.77
CA TYR A 11 17.59 10.07 3.75
C TYR A 11 18.69 9.01 3.55
N SER A 12 18.26 7.79 3.28
CA SER A 12 19.13 6.64 3.07
C SER A 12 19.70 6.59 1.65
N ASP A 13 20.76 5.79 1.46
CA ASP A 13 21.30 5.53 0.12
C ASP A 13 20.29 4.84 -0.82
N GLY A 14 19.27 4.16 -0.26
CA GLY A 14 18.18 3.58 -1.04
C GLY A 14 17.38 4.62 -1.83
N VAL A 15 17.14 5.79 -1.27
CA VAL A 15 16.47 6.90 -1.99
C VAL A 15 17.33 7.40 -3.14
N LEU A 16 18.64 7.49 -2.94
CA LEU A 16 19.59 7.89 -3.99
C LEU A 16 19.62 6.85 -5.11
N ALA A 17 19.67 5.58 -4.77
CA ALA A 17 19.64 4.49 -5.75
C ALA A 17 18.36 4.51 -6.60
N ILE A 18 17.20 4.77 -5.99
CA ILE A 18 15.91 4.85 -6.70
C ILE A 18 15.85 6.09 -7.58
N SER A 19 16.35 7.24 -7.11
CA SER A 19 16.29 8.51 -7.85
C SER A 19 17.39 8.69 -8.89
N GLY A 20 18.48 7.90 -8.78
CA GLY A 20 19.66 7.98 -9.63
C GLY A 20 20.56 9.19 -9.36
N HIS A 21 20.26 10.01 -8.36
CA HIS A 21 21.03 11.22 -8.02
C HIS A 21 22.20 10.88 -7.08
N THR A 22 23.29 11.66 -7.17
CA THR A 22 24.28 11.68 -6.10
C THR A 22 23.70 12.34 -4.85
N ARG A 23 24.37 12.19 -3.71
CA ARG A 23 23.93 12.78 -2.45
C ARG A 23 23.86 14.31 -2.53
N GLU A 24 24.83 14.94 -3.17
CA GLU A 24 24.91 16.37 -3.36
C GLU A 24 23.80 16.89 -4.29
N GLU A 25 23.58 16.20 -5.39
CA GLU A 25 22.52 16.54 -6.34
C GLU A 25 21.14 16.42 -5.68
N PHE A 26 20.89 15.32 -4.97
CA PHE A 26 19.64 15.09 -4.29
C PHE A 26 19.39 16.13 -3.21
N GLN A 27 20.41 16.43 -2.40
CA GLN A 27 20.33 17.45 -1.34
C GLN A 27 20.00 18.83 -1.91
N ALA A 28 20.66 19.22 -3.02
CA ALA A 28 20.35 20.49 -3.68
C ALA A 28 18.92 20.55 -4.22
N LEU A 29 18.43 19.42 -4.76
CA LEU A 29 17.09 19.32 -5.33
C LEU A 29 15.99 19.46 -4.28
N VAL A 30 16.15 18.83 -3.10
CA VAL A 30 15.14 18.82 -2.04
C VAL A 30 15.41 19.85 -0.93
N ALA A 31 16.41 20.73 -1.11
CA ALA A 31 16.85 21.67 -0.07
C ALA A 31 15.74 22.64 0.39
N ARG A 32 14.79 22.97 -0.47
CA ARG A 32 13.67 23.85 -0.15
C ARG A 32 12.42 23.09 0.24
N ASP A 33 12.15 21.99 -0.47
CA ASP A 33 10.97 21.16 -0.23
C ASP A 33 11.17 19.77 -0.88
N ALA A 34 10.85 18.71 -0.17
CA ALA A 34 10.83 17.35 -0.72
C ALA A 34 9.84 17.19 -1.89
N MET A 35 8.87 18.09 -2.00
CA MET A 35 7.91 18.09 -3.12
C MET A 35 8.55 18.46 -4.46
N ASP A 36 9.76 19.07 -4.47
CA ASP A 36 10.42 19.52 -5.70
C ASP A 36 10.88 18.35 -6.60
N ILE A 37 11.13 17.16 -6.02
CA ILE A 37 11.48 15.96 -6.80
C ILE A 37 10.26 15.29 -7.47
N ILE A 38 9.06 15.60 -6.98
CA ILE A 38 7.81 15.01 -7.48
C ILE A 38 7.50 15.57 -8.88
N TYR A 39 7.05 14.70 -9.78
CA TYR A 39 6.55 15.12 -11.08
C TYR A 39 5.40 16.11 -10.91
N GLU A 40 5.50 17.26 -11.56
CA GLU A 40 4.67 18.43 -11.28
C GLU A 40 3.15 18.16 -11.25
N PRO A 41 2.56 17.40 -12.18
CA PRO A 41 1.12 17.09 -12.13
C PRO A 41 0.66 16.29 -10.92
N ASP A 42 1.57 15.64 -10.18
CA ASP A 42 1.25 14.85 -8.99
C ASP A 42 1.43 15.64 -7.69
N ARG A 43 2.12 16.80 -7.72
CA ARG A 43 2.53 17.56 -6.52
C ARG A 43 1.35 17.93 -5.63
N GLU A 44 0.32 18.53 -6.17
CA GLU A 44 -0.83 19.00 -5.38
C GLU A 44 -1.56 17.84 -4.70
N ARG A 45 -1.75 16.74 -5.43
CA ARG A 45 -2.37 15.52 -4.88
C ARG A 45 -1.56 14.93 -3.74
N VAL A 46 -0.23 14.82 -3.92
CA VAL A 46 0.67 14.28 -2.90
C VAL A 46 0.74 15.20 -1.68
N LEU A 47 0.87 16.51 -1.90
CA LEU A 47 0.91 17.50 -0.83
C LEU A 47 -0.38 17.49 0.01
N SER A 48 -1.53 17.46 -0.64
CA SER A 48 -2.83 17.37 0.03
C SER A 48 -2.95 16.11 0.88
N ALA A 49 -2.58 14.95 0.33
CA ALA A 49 -2.60 13.69 1.06
C ALA A 49 -1.61 13.68 2.24
N ALA A 50 -0.39 14.20 2.04
CA ALA A 50 0.61 14.30 3.09
C ALA A 50 0.15 15.21 4.24
N ARG A 51 -0.45 16.37 3.95
CA ARG A 51 -1.04 17.27 4.97
C ARG A 51 -2.16 16.57 5.75
N ALA A 52 -3.06 15.89 5.06
CA ALA A 52 -4.14 15.15 5.71
C ALA A 52 -3.59 14.09 6.68
N ALA A 53 -2.60 13.31 6.26
CA ALA A 53 -1.95 12.31 7.10
C ALA A 53 -1.20 12.93 8.30
N VAL A 54 -0.55 14.07 8.10
CA VAL A 54 0.12 14.82 9.18
C VAL A 54 -0.89 15.28 10.22
N ILE A 55 -2.01 15.83 9.82
CA ILE A 55 -3.05 16.35 10.74
C ILE A 55 -3.73 15.19 11.47
N SER A 56 -4.18 14.16 10.75
CA SER A 56 -4.89 13.02 11.33
C SER A 56 -3.99 12.09 12.15
N GLY A 57 -2.67 12.07 11.87
CA GLY A 57 -1.73 11.08 12.41
C GLY A 57 -1.88 9.69 11.78
N GLU A 58 -2.67 9.56 10.74
CA GLU A 58 -2.83 8.31 9.98
C GLU A 58 -1.62 8.05 9.08
N VAL A 59 -1.53 6.82 8.59
CA VAL A 59 -0.49 6.43 7.62
C VAL A 59 -0.82 7.05 6.26
N LEU A 60 0.16 7.75 5.68
CA LEU A 60 0.14 8.12 4.28
C LEU A 60 0.61 6.91 3.45
N ASP A 61 -0.25 6.42 2.59
CA ASP A 61 0.02 5.35 1.64
C ASP A 61 -0.36 5.86 0.24
N ILE A 62 0.64 6.15 -0.58
CA ILE A 62 0.41 6.83 -1.84
C ILE A 62 1.46 6.48 -2.90
N SER A 63 1.00 6.28 -4.13
CA SER A 63 1.88 6.16 -5.28
C SER A 63 1.87 7.43 -6.12
N TYR A 64 3.03 7.85 -6.58
CA TYR A 64 3.20 9.05 -7.39
C TYR A 64 4.41 8.92 -8.33
N ARG A 65 4.53 9.87 -9.25
CA ARG A 65 5.65 9.94 -10.19
C ARG A 65 6.75 10.86 -9.68
N MET A 66 7.98 10.43 -9.87
CA MET A 66 9.18 11.17 -9.53
C MET A 66 10.07 11.32 -10.76
N ARG A 67 10.81 12.44 -10.86
CA ARG A 67 11.83 12.62 -11.89
C ARG A 67 13.10 11.90 -11.48
N HIS A 68 13.53 10.95 -12.29
CA HIS A 68 14.83 10.32 -12.16
C HIS A 68 15.92 11.24 -12.78
N ARG A 69 17.16 11.08 -12.33
CA ARG A 69 18.29 11.89 -12.78
C ARG A 69 18.47 11.91 -14.31
N ASP A 70 18.22 10.79 -14.97
CA ASP A 70 18.34 10.67 -16.43
C ASP A 70 17.21 11.34 -17.23
N GLY A 71 16.27 11.98 -16.53
CA GLY A 71 15.10 12.64 -17.10
C GLY A 71 13.86 11.76 -17.24
N ASN A 72 13.98 10.46 -17.01
CA ASN A 72 12.83 9.54 -17.02
C ASN A 72 11.88 9.80 -15.85
N ILE A 73 10.64 9.42 -16.04
CA ILE A 73 9.64 9.43 -14.97
C ILE A 73 9.52 8.02 -14.40
N ILE A 74 9.78 7.90 -13.11
CA ILE A 74 9.66 6.64 -12.37
C ILE A 74 8.48 6.70 -11.40
N TRP A 75 7.90 5.56 -11.13
CA TRP A 75 6.84 5.44 -10.13
C TRP A 75 7.40 5.05 -8.78
N ILE A 76 6.94 5.77 -7.76
CA ILE A 76 7.32 5.58 -6.36
C ILE A 76 6.06 5.27 -5.57
N HIS A 77 6.15 4.28 -4.71
CA HIS A 77 5.20 4.04 -3.63
C HIS A 77 5.79 4.57 -2.33
N LEU A 78 5.07 5.43 -1.65
CA LEU A 78 5.45 6.03 -0.38
C LEU A 78 4.51 5.54 0.71
N ASN A 79 5.09 4.98 1.77
CA ASN A 79 4.41 4.70 3.02
C ASN A 79 5.07 5.52 4.12
N GLY A 80 4.29 6.34 4.82
CA GLY A 80 4.86 7.21 5.84
C GLY A 80 3.86 7.65 6.89
N ARG A 81 4.37 8.15 8.01
CA ARG A 81 3.52 8.67 9.08
C ARG A 81 4.24 9.76 9.89
N ARG A 82 3.46 10.59 10.53
CA ARG A 82 3.93 11.54 11.53
C ARG A 82 4.47 10.80 12.75
N MET A 83 5.60 11.28 13.25
CA MET A 83 6.20 10.84 14.51
C MET A 83 5.92 11.87 15.61
N GLY A 84 5.36 11.38 16.71
CA GLY A 84 5.01 12.23 17.85
C GLY A 84 3.72 13.06 17.70
N PRO A 85 3.42 13.93 18.69
CA PRO A 85 2.24 14.77 18.68
C PRO A 85 2.33 15.87 17.62
N LEU A 86 1.17 16.45 17.26
CA LEU A 86 1.11 17.62 16.39
C LEU A 86 1.79 18.81 17.09
N SER A 87 2.78 19.42 16.45
CA SER A 87 3.54 20.56 16.94
C SER A 87 4.08 21.39 15.78
N ASP A 88 4.64 22.56 16.06
CA ASP A 88 5.22 23.43 15.04
C ASP A 88 6.47 22.83 14.37
N LYS A 89 7.18 21.95 15.08
CA LYS A 89 8.25 21.09 14.53
C LYS A 89 7.89 19.64 14.74
N MET A 90 7.61 18.95 13.64
CA MET A 90 7.25 17.54 13.67
C MET A 90 8.05 16.77 12.64
N SER A 91 8.38 15.53 12.96
CA SER A 91 9.06 14.63 12.05
C SER A 91 8.03 13.75 11.33
N PHE A 92 8.27 13.55 10.04
CA PHE A 92 7.52 12.61 9.21
C PHE A 92 8.48 11.55 8.70
N TYR A 93 8.24 10.32 9.07
CA TYR A 93 9.03 9.19 8.61
C TYR A 93 8.35 8.56 7.39
N ALA A 94 9.12 8.36 6.32
CA ALA A 94 8.61 7.79 5.09
C ALA A 94 9.56 6.75 4.51
N VAL A 95 8.98 5.68 3.97
CA VAL A 95 9.68 4.65 3.20
C VAL A 95 9.28 4.79 1.74
N PHE A 96 10.28 4.81 0.85
CA PHE A 96 10.10 4.91 -0.58
C PHE A 96 10.45 3.57 -1.24
N THR A 97 9.60 3.12 -2.12
CA THR A 97 9.81 1.91 -2.91
C THR A 97 9.61 2.23 -4.39
N GLY A 98 10.60 1.91 -5.23
CA GLY A 98 10.45 1.98 -6.67
C GLY A 98 9.44 0.94 -7.15
N MET A 99 8.52 1.33 -8.03
CA MET A 99 7.51 0.43 -8.59
C MET A 99 7.89 0.05 -10.01
N SER A 100 7.84 -1.25 -10.33
CA SER A 100 7.89 -1.70 -11.71
C SER A 100 6.61 -1.31 -12.47
N GLU A 101 6.68 -1.29 -13.78
CA GLU A 101 5.51 -0.99 -14.62
C GLU A 101 4.39 -2.00 -14.39
N GLU A 102 4.73 -3.27 -14.25
CA GLU A 102 3.79 -4.36 -13.98
C GLU A 102 3.07 -4.16 -12.63
N ALA A 103 3.83 -3.83 -11.57
CA ALA A 103 3.26 -3.56 -10.26
C ALA A 103 2.31 -2.36 -10.29
N ARG A 104 2.66 -1.31 -11.02
CA ARG A 104 1.81 -0.13 -11.24
C ARG A 104 0.53 -0.47 -12.00
N LEU A 105 0.65 -1.23 -13.08
CA LEU A 105 -0.51 -1.65 -13.89
C LEU A 105 -1.44 -2.53 -13.05
N PHE A 106 -0.89 -3.50 -12.33
CA PHE A 106 -1.67 -4.34 -11.42
C PHE A 106 -2.42 -3.50 -10.39
N GLN A 107 -1.76 -2.59 -9.70
CA GLN A 107 -2.40 -1.71 -8.72
C GLN A 107 -3.49 -0.84 -9.34
N SER A 108 -3.24 -0.29 -10.54
CA SER A 108 -4.23 0.52 -11.27
C SER A 108 -5.47 -0.29 -11.64
N ILE A 109 -5.32 -1.53 -12.07
CA ILE A 109 -6.43 -2.41 -12.39
C ILE A 109 -7.17 -2.82 -11.12
N ALA A 110 -6.44 -3.30 -10.11
CA ALA A 110 -7.00 -3.76 -8.85
C ALA A 110 -7.78 -2.68 -8.11
N SER A 111 -7.33 -1.41 -8.15
CA SER A 111 -8.02 -0.29 -7.51
C SER A 111 -9.29 0.17 -8.24
N LYS A 112 -9.42 -0.14 -9.53
CA LYS A 112 -10.58 0.25 -10.35
C LYS A 112 -11.63 -0.84 -10.47
N THR A 113 -11.32 -2.07 -10.11
CA THR A 113 -12.32 -3.13 -10.11
C THR A 113 -13.36 -2.89 -9.02
N VAL A 114 -14.59 -3.30 -9.29
CA VAL A 114 -15.68 -3.31 -8.30
C VAL A 114 -15.58 -4.52 -7.37
N ASP A 115 -14.78 -5.51 -7.75
CA ASP A 115 -14.57 -6.72 -6.97
C ASP A 115 -13.54 -6.49 -5.87
N SER A 116 -13.74 -7.13 -4.73
CA SER A 116 -12.76 -7.19 -3.66
C SER A 116 -11.70 -8.24 -3.99
N ILE A 117 -10.44 -7.82 -4.07
CA ILE A 117 -9.29 -8.69 -4.33
C ILE A 117 -8.42 -8.70 -3.07
N TYR A 118 -8.11 -9.88 -2.56
CA TYR A 118 -7.15 -10.05 -1.49
C TYR A 118 -6.31 -11.30 -1.68
N VAL A 119 -5.08 -11.24 -1.17
CA VAL A 119 -4.13 -12.34 -1.17
C VAL A 119 -3.89 -12.80 0.26
N ILE A 120 -4.01 -14.11 0.50
CA ILE A 120 -3.91 -14.71 1.82
C ILE A 120 -2.86 -15.82 1.79
N SER A 121 -1.92 -15.79 2.73
CA SER A 121 -0.93 -16.86 2.89
C SER A 121 -1.60 -18.20 3.21
N LYS A 122 -1.17 -19.26 2.50
CA LYS A 122 -1.65 -20.62 2.74
C LYS A 122 -1.26 -21.18 4.09
N GLU A 123 -0.08 -20.80 4.58
CA GLU A 123 0.50 -21.39 5.78
C GLU A 123 -0.09 -20.83 7.07
N ASN A 124 -0.22 -19.51 7.12
CA ASN A 124 -0.49 -18.82 8.38
C ASN A 124 -1.71 -17.90 8.34
N TYR A 125 -2.46 -17.86 7.22
CA TYR A 125 -3.66 -17.04 7.04
C TYR A 125 -3.43 -15.52 7.08
N ASP A 126 -2.19 -15.06 6.94
CA ASP A 126 -1.92 -13.63 6.92
C ASP A 126 -2.49 -12.99 5.66
N LEU A 127 -3.14 -11.84 5.82
CA LEU A 127 -3.60 -11.01 4.71
C LEU A 127 -2.40 -10.27 4.13
N LEU A 128 -1.94 -10.71 2.95
CA LEU A 128 -0.75 -10.17 2.28
C LEU A 128 -1.06 -8.97 1.40
N TYR A 129 -2.27 -8.95 0.82
CA TYR A 129 -2.74 -7.86 -0.03
C TYR A 129 -4.26 -7.74 0.07
N ALA A 130 -4.74 -6.51 -0.05
CA ALA A 130 -6.15 -6.18 -0.28
C ALA A 130 -6.22 -4.92 -1.15
N ASN A 131 -7.07 -4.91 -2.17
CA ASN A 131 -7.35 -3.69 -2.92
C ASN A 131 -8.25 -2.75 -2.10
N GLU A 132 -8.48 -1.53 -2.61
CA GLU A 132 -9.45 -0.60 -2.01
C GLU A 132 -10.85 -1.20 -2.06
N MET A 133 -11.26 -1.79 -0.95
CA MET A 133 -12.54 -2.49 -0.84
C MET A 133 -13.67 -1.52 -0.52
N LYS A 134 -14.75 -1.62 -1.27
CA LYS A 134 -15.99 -0.91 -1.00
C LYS A 134 -16.96 -1.88 -0.31
N GLY A 135 -17.49 -1.51 0.84
CA GLY A 135 -18.49 -2.34 1.53
C GLY A 135 -18.02 -2.91 2.86
N PRO A 136 -18.56 -4.05 3.30
CA PRO A 136 -18.31 -4.61 4.63
C PRO A 136 -16.85 -4.96 4.92
N PHE A 137 -16.02 -5.04 3.90
CA PHE A 137 -14.58 -5.31 4.00
C PHE A 137 -13.70 -4.07 3.80
N ALA A 138 -14.26 -2.87 3.91
CA ALA A 138 -13.60 -1.59 3.63
C ALA A 138 -12.32 -1.30 4.45
N ASN A 139 -12.03 -2.09 5.49
CA ASN A 139 -10.84 -1.96 6.32
C ASN A 139 -9.67 -2.87 5.89
N GLY A 140 -9.78 -3.57 4.76
CA GLY A 140 -8.80 -4.58 4.35
C GLY A 140 -7.36 -4.07 4.25
N GLN A 141 -7.13 -2.88 3.71
CA GLN A 141 -5.78 -2.31 3.64
C GLN A 141 -5.19 -1.97 5.02
N ARG A 142 -6.01 -1.49 5.96
CA ARG A 142 -5.58 -1.21 7.34
C ARG A 142 -5.27 -2.49 8.13
N SER A 143 -5.63 -3.64 7.59
CA SER A 143 -5.52 -4.95 8.23
C SER A 143 -4.46 -5.85 7.59
N LEU A 144 -3.60 -5.31 6.71
CA LEU A 144 -2.49 -6.07 6.14
C LEU A 144 -1.58 -6.62 7.24
N GLY A 145 -1.15 -7.87 7.09
CA GLY A 145 -0.38 -8.60 8.09
C GLY A 145 -1.19 -9.18 9.24
N GLN A 146 -2.49 -8.87 9.35
CA GLN A 146 -3.39 -9.54 10.29
C GLN A 146 -3.90 -10.86 9.70
N LYS A 147 -4.42 -11.73 10.55
CA LYS A 147 -5.04 -12.97 10.11
C LYS A 147 -6.33 -12.68 9.33
N CYS A 148 -6.54 -13.34 8.20
CA CYS A 148 -7.70 -13.10 7.35
C CYS A 148 -9.04 -13.27 8.10
N TYR A 149 -9.13 -14.22 9.01
CA TYR A 149 -10.33 -14.43 9.80
C TYR A 149 -10.61 -13.27 10.78
N GLN A 150 -9.58 -12.57 11.24
CA GLN A 150 -9.73 -11.35 12.06
C GLN A 150 -10.07 -10.15 11.16
N ALA A 151 -9.27 -9.95 10.12
CA ALA A 151 -9.38 -8.79 9.25
C ALA A 151 -10.71 -8.73 8.48
N LEU A 152 -11.15 -9.89 7.96
CA LEU A 152 -12.31 -9.95 7.06
C LEU A 152 -13.60 -10.35 7.76
N HIS A 153 -13.51 -11.11 8.84
CA HIS A 153 -14.67 -11.69 9.51
C HIS A 153 -14.82 -11.30 10.99
N GLY A 154 -13.81 -10.65 11.57
CA GLY A 154 -13.81 -10.29 13.00
C GLY A 154 -13.69 -11.50 13.95
N ASN A 155 -13.29 -12.66 13.44
CA ASN A 155 -13.18 -13.89 14.23
C ASN A 155 -11.84 -13.94 14.99
N MET A 156 -11.83 -14.58 16.14
CA MET A 156 -10.60 -14.79 16.93
C MET A 156 -9.85 -16.08 16.56
N SER A 157 -10.43 -16.92 15.71
CA SER A 157 -9.87 -18.20 15.26
C SER A 157 -10.22 -18.44 13.79
N PRO A 158 -9.51 -19.34 13.08
CA PRO A 158 -9.82 -19.69 11.70
C PRO A 158 -11.27 -20.12 11.53
N CYS A 159 -11.87 -19.73 10.41
CA CYS A 159 -13.25 -20.06 10.10
C CYS A 159 -13.48 -21.58 10.13
N SER A 160 -14.57 -22.04 10.74
CA SER A 160 -14.90 -23.46 10.82
C SER A 160 -15.08 -24.07 9.42
N ASP A 161 -15.68 -23.31 8.52
CA ASP A 161 -15.90 -23.65 7.12
C ASP A 161 -14.98 -22.80 6.22
N CYS A 162 -13.68 -22.96 6.41
CA CYS A 162 -12.68 -22.19 5.68
C CYS A 162 -12.59 -22.65 4.23
N VAL A 163 -12.87 -21.74 3.33
CA VAL A 163 -12.81 -21.96 1.87
C VAL A 163 -11.46 -22.45 1.41
N MET A 164 -10.38 -21.89 1.95
CA MET A 164 -9.02 -22.30 1.58
C MET A 164 -8.77 -23.78 1.88
N LYS A 165 -9.35 -24.32 2.97
CA LYS A 165 -9.25 -25.76 3.29
C LYS A 165 -10.01 -26.63 2.30
N ARG A 166 -11.14 -26.16 1.76
CA ARG A 166 -11.90 -26.89 0.73
C ARG A 166 -11.18 -26.89 -0.61
N CYS A 167 -10.62 -25.74 -1.02
CA CYS A 167 -9.86 -25.62 -2.26
C CYS A 167 -8.62 -26.54 -2.28
N GLN A 168 -8.03 -26.81 -1.12
CA GLN A 168 -6.92 -27.78 -1.01
C GLN A 168 -7.35 -29.23 -1.24
N ALA A 169 -8.62 -29.57 -0.93
CA ALA A 169 -9.09 -30.95 -1.00
C ALA A 169 -9.50 -31.41 -2.40
N ASP A 170 -10.05 -30.51 -3.23
CA ASP A 170 -10.76 -30.95 -4.45
C ASP A 170 -10.09 -30.55 -5.76
N GLY A 171 -9.14 -29.62 -5.79
CA GLY A 171 -8.38 -29.20 -6.99
C GLY A 171 -9.27 -28.72 -8.17
N LYS A 172 -10.57 -28.62 -7.99
CA LYS A 172 -11.56 -28.25 -9.00
C LYS A 172 -12.48 -27.16 -8.45
N ASP A 173 -12.83 -26.24 -9.31
CA ASP A 173 -13.76 -25.11 -9.15
C ASP A 173 -13.63 -24.37 -7.80
N ASN A 174 -12.75 -23.39 -7.80
CA ASN A 174 -12.42 -22.56 -6.64
C ASN A 174 -13.44 -21.44 -6.42
N SER A 175 -14.69 -21.61 -6.78
CA SER A 175 -15.75 -20.63 -6.56
C SER A 175 -16.74 -21.08 -5.49
N MET A 176 -17.21 -20.14 -4.67
CA MET A 176 -18.27 -20.40 -3.73
C MET A 176 -19.07 -19.15 -3.38
N MET A 177 -20.31 -19.40 -2.97
CA MET A 177 -21.15 -18.36 -2.41
C MET A 177 -20.85 -18.18 -0.91
N LEU A 178 -20.48 -16.96 -0.55
CA LEU A 178 -20.26 -16.55 0.84
C LEU A 178 -21.37 -15.62 1.30
N THR A 179 -21.84 -15.79 2.50
CA THR A 179 -22.76 -14.84 3.14
C THR A 179 -22.03 -14.11 4.26
N SER A 180 -21.96 -12.80 4.16
CA SER A 180 -21.40 -11.95 5.20
C SER A 180 -22.27 -10.72 5.41
N GLN A 181 -22.60 -10.40 6.65
CA GLN A 181 -23.44 -9.26 7.03
C GLN A 181 -24.76 -9.18 6.23
N GLY A 182 -25.41 -10.33 5.98
CA GLY A 182 -26.66 -10.43 5.23
C GLY A 182 -26.55 -10.21 3.71
N ARG A 183 -25.34 -10.12 3.18
CA ARG A 183 -25.07 -10.03 1.75
C ARG A 183 -24.45 -11.32 1.23
N VAL A 184 -24.78 -11.67 0.00
CA VAL A 184 -24.24 -12.86 -0.68
C VAL A 184 -23.17 -12.42 -1.66
N PHE A 185 -22.03 -13.06 -1.61
CA PHE A 185 -20.86 -12.82 -2.46
C PHE A 185 -20.50 -14.09 -3.21
N ASN A 186 -20.13 -13.97 -4.46
CA ASN A 186 -19.47 -15.04 -5.19
C ASN A 186 -17.95 -14.84 -5.08
N ALA A 187 -17.28 -15.71 -4.31
CA ALA A 187 -15.84 -15.67 -4.13
C ALA A 187 -15.17 -16.71 -5.02
N ARG A 188 -14.08 -16.31 -5.68
CA ARG A 188 -13.21 -17.19 -6.45
C ARG A 188 -11.82 -17.19 -5.82
N PHE A 189 -11.23 -18.37 -5.76
CA PHE A 189 -9.90 -18.58 -5.18
C PHE A 189 -8.98 -19.18 -6.24
N CYS A 190 -7.80 -18.61 -6.38
CA CYS A 190 -6.74 -19.14 -7.24
C CYS A 190 -5.48 -19.31 -6.42
N GLU A 191 -4.79 -20.40 -6.62
CA GLU A 191 -3.44 -20.55 -6.07
C GLU A 191 -2.49 -19.59 -6.78
N THR A 192 -1.64 -18.95 -6.00
CA THR A 192 -0.64 -18.03 -6.52
C THR A 192 0.63 -18.08 -5.66
N ASP A 193 1.70 -17.55 -6.20
CA ASP A 193 2.89 -17.19 -5.45
C ASP A 193 2.90 -15.67 -5.25
N TRP A 194 3.02 -15.23 -4.01
CA TRP A 194 3.12 -13.82 -3.67
C TRP A 194 4.51 -13.54 -3.10
N ASN A 195 5.44 -13.11 -3.98
CA ASN A 195 6.84 -12.84 -3.60
C ASN A 195 7.51 -14.02 -2.88
N GLY A 196 7.34 -15.24 -3.39
CA GLY A 196 7.88 -16.46 -2.80
C GLY A 196 7.04 -17.04 -1.66
N ILE A 197 5.89 -16.47 -1.35
CA ILE A 197 4.95 -16.98 -0.34
C ILE A 197 3.79 -17.69 -1.03
N PRO A 198 3.60 -19.02 -0.80
CA PRO A 198 2.42 -19.72 -1.32
C PRO A 198 1.12 -19.09 -0.78
N ALA A 199 0.21 -18.69 -1.67
CA ALA A 199 -0.97 -17.92 -1.32
C ALA A 199 -2.21 -18.32 -2.15
N TYR A 200 -3.36 -17.80 -1.75
CA TYR A 200 -4.60 -17.78 -2.50
C TYR A 200 -5.01 -16.36 -2.82
#